data_b524e75aef4ff820d5f465ffb229909d
#
_entry.id   b524e75aef4ff820d5f465ffb229909d
#
_cell.length_a   1.000
_cell.length_b   1.000
_cell.length_c   1.000
_cell.angle_alpha   90.00
_cell.angle_beta   90.00
_cell.angle_gamma   90.00
#
_symmetry.space_group_name_H-M   'P 1'
#
loop_
_entity.id
_entity.type
_entity.pdbx_description
1 polymer ?
#
loop_
_entity_poly.entity_id
_entity_poly.type
_entity_poly.pdbx_seq_one_letter_code
_entity_poly.pdbx_strand_id
1 'polypeptide(L)'
;MTLSREDTLQWLKNCAAVIAENRETLIELDAAIGDADHGANMDRGFQAVLKKLPEIADKDIGSIFKAVGMALVSTVGGAAGPLYGTFFLQAGALTAGKTELSLPDWSAALEAAVNGVILRGKASPGDKTMLDALLPALEALKKFAESGEGLAPALRASAEAARQGMLATIPLVARKGRASYLGERSAGHQDPGATSSYLLLKAAADTWESSSD
;
A
#
# COMPACT_ATOMS: atom_id res chain seq x y z
N MET A 1 -4.71 -2.09 22.32
CA MET A 1 -5.47 -2.65 21.17
C MET A 1 -4.47 -3.24 20.20
N THR A 2 -4.75 -4.42 19.67
CA THR A 2 -3.95 -5.14 18.68
C THR A 2 -4.80 -5.41 17.43
N LEU A 3 -4.14 -5.58 16.29
CA LEU A 3 -4.76 -6.01 15.04
C LEU A 3 -4.70 -7.52 15.01
N SER A 4 -5.85 -8.17 15.00
CA SER A 4 -5.93 -9.62 14.92
C SER A 4 -5.65 -10.12 13.48
N ARG A 5 -5.50 -11.42 13.36
CA ARG A 5 -5.46 -12.09 12.06
C ARG A 5 -6.75 -11.85 11.27
N GLU A 6 -7.88 -11.89 11.92
CA GLU A 6 -9.20 -11.65 11.34
C GLU A 6 -9.32 -10.23 10.79
N ASP A 7 -8.84 -9.22 11.53
CA ASP A 7 -8.75 -7.82 11.08
C ASP A 7 -7.83 -7.70 9.85
N THR A 8 -6.72 -8.42 9.85
CA THR A 8 -5.80 -8.46 8.71
C THR A 8 -6.46 -9.04 7.46
N LEU A 9 -7.19 -10.14 7.59
CA LEU A 9 -7.94 -10.74 6.49
C LEU A 9 -9.05 -9.82 5.98
N GLN A 10 -9.74 -9.13 6.90
CA GLN A 10 -10.78 -8.16 6.52
C GLN A 10 -10.18 -6.96 5.77
N TRP A 11 -9.06 -6.42 6.25
CA TRP A 11 -8.33 -5.38 5.52
C TRP A 11 -7.98 -5.80 4.10
N LEU A 12 -7.46 -7.01 3.88
CA LEU A 12 -7.11 -7.51 2.55
C LEU A 12 -8.34 -7.63 1.64
N LYS A 13 -9.51 -8.01 2.17
CA LYS A 13 -10.79 -7.99 1.43
C LYS A 13 -11.20 -6.56 1.07
N ASN A 14 -11.07 -5.62 2.01
CA ASN A 14 -11.39 -4.22 1.79
C ASN A 14 -10.40 -3.57 0.80
N CYS A 15 -9.11 -3.96 0.81
CA CYS A 15 -8.16 -3.56 -0.25
C CYS A 15 -8.64 -3.98 -1.63
N ALA A 16 -9.12 -5.21 -1.78
CA ALA A 16 -9.63 -5.68 -3.06
C ALA A 16 -10.89 -4.90 -3.49
N ALA A 17 -11.80 -4.61 -2.56
CA ALA A 17 -13.00 -3.84 -2.84
C ALA A 17 -12.66 -2.41 -3.28
N VAL A 18 -11.83 -1.69 -2.51
CA VAL A 18 -11.48 -0.30 -2.82
C VAL A 18 -10.68 -0.17 -4.12
N ILE A 19 -9.83 -1.13 -4.45
CA ILE A 19 -9.11 -1.16 -5.73
C ILE A 19 -10.10 -1.39 -6.89
N ALA A 20 -11.06 -2.31 -6.74
CA ALA A 20 -12.08 -2.56 -7.76
C ALA A 20 -12.99 -1.33 -7.98
N GLU A 21 -13.42 -0.67 -6.91
CA GLU A 21 -14.22 0.56 -6.95
C GLU A 21 -13.47 1.72 -7.64
N ASN A 22 -12.18 1.81 -7.45
CA ASN A 22 -11.34 2.89 -8.02
C ASN A 22 -10.60 2.46 -9.29
N ARG A 23 -10.94 1.31 -9.87
CA ARG A 23 -10.25 0.74 -11.02
C ARG A 23 -10.16 1.71 -12.19
N GLU A 24 -11.28 2.30 -12.60
CA GLU A 24 -11.34 3.23 -13.74
C GLU A 24 -10.59 4.53 -13.45
N THR A 25 -10.71 5.07 -12.23
CA THR A 25 -9.94 6.25 -11.82
C THR A 25 -8.43 5.99 -11.90
N LEU A 26 -7.97 4.82 -11.44
CA LEU A 26 -6.56 4.45 -11.53
C LEU A 26 -6.09 4.26 -12.98
N ILE A 27 -6.96 3.78 -13.88
CA ILE A 27 -6.71 3.71 -15.33
C ILE A 27 -6.58 5.11 -15.91
N GLU A 28 -7.51 6.02 -15.59
CA GLU A 28 -7.49 7.40 -16.08
C GLU A 28 -6.24 8.17 -15.62
N LEU A 29 -5.85 8.03 -14.35
CA LEU A 29 -4.63 8.63 -13.83
C LEU A 29 -3.39 8.11 -14.56
N ASP A 30 -3.34 6.81 -14.79
CA ASP A 30 -2.23 6.18 -15.51
C ASP A 30 -2.25 6.53 -17.02
N ALA A 31 -3.41 6.67 -17.64
CA ALA A 31 -3.54 7.10 -19.04
C ALA A 31 -2.93 8.50 -19.28
N ALA A 32 -2.99 9.37 -18.27
CA ALA A 32 -2.44 10.71 -18.36
C ALA A 32 -0.89 10.74 -18.39
N ILE A 33 -0.22 9.79 -17.71
CA ILE A 33 1.23 9.80 -17.51
C ILE A 33 1.91 8.42 -17.71
N GLY A 34 1.16 7.40 -18.14
CA GLY A 34 1.64 6.02 -18.27
C GLY A 34 1.06 5.32 -19.52
N ASP A 35 0.62 4.10 -19.32
CA ASP A 35 0.06 3.22 -20.39
C ASP A 35 -1.35 2.71 -20.10
N ALA A 36 -2.06 3.35 -19.17
CA ALA A 36 -3.47 3.08 -18.82
C ALA A 36 -3.74 1.65 -18.29
N ASP A 37 -2.76 1.01 -17.68
CA ASP A 37 -2.92 -0.38 -17.24
C ASP A 37 -2.92 -0.57 -15.72
N HIS A 38 -2.54 0.45 -14.93
CA HIS A 38 -2.34 0.35 -13.49
C HIS A 38 -3.60 -0.13 -12.75
N GLY A 39 -4.76 0.47 -13.01
CA GLY A 39 -6.02 0.07 -12.36
C GLY A 39 -6.41 -1.36 -12.68
N ALA A 40 -6.31 -1.77 -13.95
CA ALA A 40 -6.62 -3.14 -14.38
C ALA A 40 -5.65 -4.16 -13.78
N ASN A 41 -4.36 -3.83 -13.71
CA ASN A 41 -3.33 -4.67 -13.12
C ASN A 41 -3.53 -4.85 -11.62
N MET A 42 -3.80 -3.77 -10.88
CA MET A 42 -4.05 -3.80 -9.44
C MET A 42 -5.32 -4.60 -9.11
N ASP A 43 -6.43 -4.36 -9.82
CA ASP A 43 -7.66 -5.13 -9.62
C ASP A 43 -7.42 -6.63 -9.86
N ARG A 44 -6.81 -7.02 -10.98
CA ARG A 44 -6.46 -8.41 -11.25
C ARG A 44 -5.63 -9.04 -10.13
N GLY A 45 -4.66 -8.30 -9.58
CA GLY A 45 -3.82 -8.75 -8.48
C GLY A 45 -4.63 -8.99 -7.21
N PHE A 46 -5.47 -8.04 -6.82
CA PHE A 46 -6.28 -8.18 -5.61
C PHE A 46 -7.41 -9.20 -5.75
N GLN A 47 -7.94 -9.44 -6.96
CA GLN A 47 -8.83 -10.57 -7.21
C GLN A 47 -8.12 -11.93 -7.03
N ALA A 48 -6.85 -12.04 -7.40
CA ALA A 48 -6.05 -13.22 -7.11
C ALA A 48 -5.78 -13.41 -5.62
N VAL A 49 -5.54 -12.31 -4.89
CA VAL A 49 -5.44 -12.33 -3.42
C VAL A 49 -6.73 -12.85 -2.80
N LEU A 50 -7.92 -12.34 -3.18
CA LEU A 50 -9.21 -12.80 -2.66
C LEU A 50 -9.40 -14.31 -2.83
N LYS A 51 -9.04 -14.86 -3.98
CA LYS A 51 -9.13 -16.29 -4.25
C LYS A 51 -8.21 -17.13 -3.34
N LYS A 52 -7.10 -16.51 -2.90
CA LYS A 52 -6.11 -17.18 -2.04
C LYS A 52 -6.48 -17.15 -0.56
N LEU A 53 -7.21 -16.11 -0.09
CA LEU A 53 -7.50 -15.91 1.33
C LEU A 53 -8.09 -17.15 2.04
N PRO A 54 -9.06 -17.91 1.46
CA PRO A 54 -9.61 -19.07 2.14
C PRO A 54 -8.57 -20.17 2.47
N GLU A 55 -7.52 -20.31 1.64
CA GLU A 55 -6.48 -21.33 1.81
C GLU A 55 -5.45 -20.95 2.88
N ILE A 56 -5.40 -19.68 3.26
CA ILE A 56 -4.38 -19.12 4.17
C ILE A 56 -4.97 -18.51 5.42
N ALA A 57 -6.29 -18.56 5.59
CA ALA A 57 -7.00 -17.87 6.67
C ALA A 57 -6.62 -18.37 8.07
N ASP A 58 -6.13 -19.57 8.20
CA ASP A 58 -5.67 -20.21 9.44
C ASP A 58 -4.19 -19.93 9.77
N LYS A 59 -3.44 -19.31 8.85
CA LYS A 59 -2.01 -19.06 8.99
C LYS A 59 -1.73 -17.85 9.88
N ASP A 60 -0.50 -17.71 10.34
CA ASP A 60 -0.01 -16.48 10.97
C ASP A 60 0.01 -15.30 9.98
N ILE A 61 -0.02 -14.06 10.51
CA ILE A 61 -0.10 -12.84 9.70
C ILE A 61 1.07 -12.74 8.72
N GLY A 62 2.28 -13.15 9.14
CA GLY A 62 3.45 -13.14 8.27
C GLY A 62 3.31 -14.08 7.08
N SER A 63 2.75 -15.27 7.30
CA SER A 63 2.45 -16.23 6.23
C SER A 63 1.36 -15.72 5.29
N ILE A 64 0.33 -15.04 5.83
CA ILE A 64 -0.72 -14.38 5.03
C ILE A 64 -0.09 -13.31 4.14
N PHE A 65 0.69 -12.39 4.69
CA PHE A 65 1.34 -11.34 3.90
C PHE A 65 2.30 -11.88 2.85
N LYS A 66 3.06 -12.93 3.16
CA LYS A 66 3.93 -13.59 2.16
C LYS A 66 3.12 -14.18 1.01
N ALA A 67 2.00 -14.85 1.29
CA ALA A 67 1.13 -15.40 0.25
C ALA A 67 0.51 -14.29 -0.62
N VAL A 68 0.08 -13.18 -0.01
CA VAL A 68 -0.39 -11.98 -0.73
C VAL A 68 0.70 -11.42 -1.62
N GLY A 69 1.92 -11.23 -1.09
CA GLY A 69 3.05 -10.74 -1.86
C GLY A 69 3.36 -11.60 -3.08
N MET A 70 3.38 -12.92 -2.92
CA MET A 70 3.58 -13.87 -4.02
C MET A 70 2.47 -13.81 -5.07
N ALA A 71 1.21 -13.69 -4.63
CA ALA A 71 0.07 -13.52 -5.54
C ALA A 71 0.21 -12.25 -6.38
N LEU A 72 0.57 -11.12 -5.75
CA LEU A 72 0.75 -9.84 -6.45
C LEU A 72 1.94 -9.88 -7.42
N VAL A 73 3.09 -10.46 -7.03
CA VAL A 73 4.24 -10.63 -7.94
C VAL A 73 3.84 -11.40 -9.20
N SER A 74 3.02 -12.43 -9.05
CA SER A 74 2.67 -13.34 -10.17
C SER A 74 1.54 -12.83 -11.06
N THR A 75 0.72 -11.88 -10.59
CA THR A 75 -0.52 -11.51 -11.29
C THR A 75 -0.61 -10.02 -11.66
N VAL A 76 0.05 -9.13 -10.93
CA VAL A 76 0.08 -7.70 -11.26
C VAL A 76 1.14 -7.45 -12.33
N GLY A 77 0.74 -6.80 -13.41
CA GLY A 77 1.64 -6.43 -14.50
C GLY A 77 2.51 -5.21 -14.15
N GLY A 78 3.47 -4.92 -15.03
CA GLY A 78 4.32 -3.74 -14.95
C GLY A 78 5.21 -3.71 -13.70
N ALA A 79 5.61 -2.52 -13.28
CA ALA A 79 6.44 -2.32 -12.09
C ALA A 79 5.66 -2.53 -10.78
N ALA A 80 4.33 -2.35 -10.81
CA ALA A 80 3.47 -2.46 -9.63
C ALA A 80 3.55 -3.85 -8.99
N GLY A 81 3.55 -4.92 -9.79
CA GLY A 81 3.64 -6.30 -9.27
C GLY A 81 4.85 -6.53 -8.37
N PRO A 82 6.07 -6.35 -8.86
CA PRO A 82 7.27 -6.46 -8.05
C PRO A 82 7.30 -5.51 -6.84
N LEU A 83 6.75 -4.29 -6.93
CA LEU A 83 6.78 -3.32 -5.85
C LEU A 83 5.77 -3.66 -4.75
N TYR A 84 4.49 -3.85 -5.07
CA TYR A 84 3.48 -4.27 -4.09
C TYR A 84 3.76 -5.67 -3.55
N GLY A 85 4.24 -6.58 -4.39
CA GLY A 85 4.68 -7.89 -3.93
C GLY A 85 5.79 -7.79 -2.91
N THR A 86 6.83 -6.97 -3.16
CA THR A 86 7.91 -6.73 -2.20
C THR A 86 7.39 -6.10 -0.91
N PHE A 87 6.48 -5.12 -1.00
CA PHE A 87 5.82 -4.51 0.16
C PHE A 87 5.26 -5.59 1.10
N PHE A 88 4.40 -6.46 0.61
CA PHE A 88 3.80 -7.51 1.43
C PHE A 88 4.79 -8.59 1.86
N LEU A 89 5.76 -8.97 1.03
CA LEU A 89 6.80 -9.95 1.41
C LEU A 89 7.66 -9.45 2.57
N GLN A 90 8.04 -8.17 2.58
CA GLN A 90 8.85 -7.58 3.65
C GLN A 90 8.03 -7.39 4.94
N ALA A 91 6.78 -6.92 4.84
CA ALA A 91 5.88 -6.90 5.99
C ALA A 91 5.71 -8.31 6.59
N GLY A 92 5.53 -9.32 5.74
CA GLY A 92 5.39 -10.70 6.16
C GLY A 92 6.64 -11.31 6.81
N ALA A 93 7.83 -10.82 6.46
CA ALA A 93 9.05 -11.24 7.12
C ALA A 93 9.12 -10.77 8.59
N LEU A 94 8.70 -9.52 8.85
CA LEU A 94 8.70 -8.92 10.20
C LEU A 94 7.55 -9.44 11.10
N THR A 95 6.47 -9.94 10.51
CA THR A 95 5.29 -10.44 11.24
C THR A 95 5.20 -11.96 11.30
N ALA A 96 6.28 -12.66 10.96
CA ALA A 96 6.35 -14.13 10.96
C ALA A 96 5.98 -14.70 12.35
N GLY A 97 5.07 -15.67 12.38
CA GLY A 97 4.59 -16.33 13.60
C GLY A 97 3.62 -15.51 14.45
N LYS A 98 3.28 -14.27 14.06
CA LYS A 98 2.34 -13.42 14.80
C LYS A 98 0.90 -13.69 14.38
N THR A 99 0.00 -13.79 15.35
CA THR A 99 -1.45 -13.86 15.17
C THR A 99 -2.14 -12.54 15.48
N GLU A 100 -1.41 -11.62 16.11
CA GLU A 100 -1.83 -10.25 16.43
C GLU A 100 -0.66 -9.30 16.20
N LEU A 101 -0.95 -8.05 15.88
CA LEU A 101 0.03 -6.97 15.72
C LEU A 101 -0.32 -5.82 16.65
N SER A 102 0.63 -5.42 17.48
CA SER A 102 0.57 -4.13 18.18
C SER A 102 0.88 -2.98 17.23
N LEU A 103 0.63 -1.73 17.65
CA LEU A 103 1.03 -0.55 16.87
C LEU A 103 2.54 -0.53 16.56
N PRO A 104 3.46 -0.83 17.51
CA PRO A 104 4.87 -0.99 17.18
C PRO A 104 5.15 -2.10 16.15
N ASP A 105 4.45 -3.23 16.22
CA ASP A 105 4.62 -4.31 15.24
C ASP A 105 4.21 -3.89 13.83
N TRP A 106 3.05 -3.21 13.73
CA TRP A 106 2.57 -2.69 12.45
C TRP A 106 3.51 -1.61 11.90
N SER A 107 3.98 -0.70 12.76
CA SER A 107 4.95 0.33 12.36
C SER A 107 6.24 -0.27 11.82
N ALA A 108 6.79 -1.28 12.49
CA ALA A 108 7.99 -1.99 12.03
C ALA A 108 7.74 -2.75 10.72
N ALA A 109 6.57 -3.38 10.58
CA ALA A 109 6.18 -4.08 9.36
C ALA A 109 6.04 -3.12 8.17
N LEU A 110 5.40 -1.96 8.38
CA LEU A 110 5.27 -0.92 7.36
C LEU A 110 6.64 -0.34 6.98
N GLU A 111 7.52 -0.12 7.95
CA GLU A 111 8.88 0.35 7.68
C GLU A 111 9.68 -0.64 6.82
N ALA A 112 9.63 -1.93 7.15
CA ALA A 112 10.27 -2.96 6.35
C ALA A 112 9.69 -3.03 4.93
N ALA A 113 8.36 -2.92 4.79
CA ALA A 113 7.68 -2.89 3.51
C ALA A 113 8.15 -1.71 2.65
N VAL A 114 8.17 -0.50 3.21
CA VAL A 114 8.61 0.73 2.52
C VAL A 114 10.08 0.64 2.12
N ASN A 115 10.95 0.18 3.02
CA ASN A 115 12.36 -0.03 2.72
C ASN A 115 12.56 -1.04 1.58
N GLY A 116 11.77 -2.11 1.56
CA GLY A 116 11.76 -3.08 0.46
C GLY A 116 11.38 -2.43 -0.88
N VAL A 117 10.37 -1.58 -0.89
CA VAL A 117 9.96 -0.82 -2.08
C VAL A 117 11.06 0.13 -2.53
N ILE A 118 11.73 0.85 -1.63
CA ILE A 118 12.87 1.73 -1.94
C ILE A 118 14.00 0.93 -2.62
N LEU A 119 14.40 -0.18 -2.01
CA LEU A 119 15.48 -1.02 -2.54
C LEU A 119 15.12 -1.61 -3.92
N ARG A 120 13.88 -2.03 -4.10
CA ARG A 120 13.39 -2.65 -5.34
C ARG A 120 13.21 -1.63 -6.47
N GLY A 121 12.57 -0.49 -6.16
CA GLY A 121 12.22 0.56 -7.13
C GLY A 121 13.33 1.56 -7.37
N LYS A 122 14.29 1.69 -6.43
CA LYS A 122 15.39 2.68 -6.47
C LYS A 122 14.86 4.09 -6.70
N ALA A 123 13.70 4.40 -6.12
CA ALA A 123 13.09 5.71 -6.15
C ALA A 123 13.39 6.48 -4.85
N SER A 124 13.33 7.79 -4.92
CA SER A 124 13.52 8.71 -3.82
C SER A 124 12.25 9.54 -3.61
N PRO A 125 12.05 10.16 -2.44
CA PRO A 125 10.99 11.14 -2.24
C PRO A 125 11.02 12.23 -3.32
N GLY A 126 9.88 12.59 -3.87
CA GLY A 126 9.76 13.57 -4.94
C GLY A 126 10.00 13.03 -6.36
N ASP A 127 10.23 11.72 -6.52
CA ASP A 127 10.34 11.09 -7.84
C ASP A 127 8.98 10.86 -8.53
N LYS A 128 7.87 11.20 -7.87
CA LYS A 128 6.49 10.99 -8.31
C LYS A 128 6.17 9.51 -8.45
N THR A 129 6.11 8.83 -7.29
CA THR A 129 5.87 7.39 -7.17
C THR A 129 5.04 7.06 -5.95
N MET A 130 4.72 5.78 -5.75
CA MET A 130 4.07 5.27 -4.54
C MET A 130 4.80 5.68 -3.23
N LEU A 131 6.11 5.93 -3.27
CA LEU A 131 6.89 6.35 -2.10
C LEU A 131 6.47 7.73 -1.58
N ASP A 132 5.98 8.60 -2.44
CA ASP A 132 5.50 9.93 -2.04
C ASP A 132 4.24 9.88 -1.17
N ALA A 133 3.49 8.77 -1.21
CA ALA A 133 2.41 8.48 -0.26
C ALA A 133 2.89 7.63 0.93
N LEU A 134 3.70 6.61 0.69
CA LEU A 134 4.10 5.64 1.72
C LEU A 134 5.03 6.24 2.77
N LEU A 135 5.98 7.10 2.39
CA LEU A 135 6.95 7.69 3.33
C LEU A 135 6.29 8.63 4.34
N PRO A 136 5.45 9.60 3.95
CA PRO A 136 4.73 10.44 4.92
C PRO A 136 3.83 9.62 5.84
N ALA A 137 3.19 8.56 5.31
CA ALA A 137 2.36 7.65 6.10
C ALA A 137 3.16 6.93 7.19
N LEU A 138 4.33 6.43 6.84
CA LEU A 138 5.24 5.76 7.78
C LEU A 138 5.73 6.73 8.86
N GLU A 139 6.12 7.94 8.48
CA GLU A 139 6.56 8.97 9.44
C GLU A 139 5.47 9.35 10.44
N ALA A 140 4.24 9.53 9.96
CA ALA A 140 3.10 9.80 10.82
C ALA A 140 2.84 8.62 11.78
N LEU A 141 2.84 7.39 11.28
CA LEU A 141 2.62 6.18 12.09
C LEU A 141 3.69 6.03 13.18
N LYS A 142 4.97 6.27 12.87
CA LYS A 142 6.08 6.22 13.83
C LYS A 142 5.93 7.24 14.96
N LYS A 143 5.57 8.48 14.64
CA LYS A 143 5.32 9.51 15.65
C LYS A 143 4.28 9.08 16.68
N PHE A 144 3.18 8.48 16.22
CA PHE A 144 2.12 7.98 17.11
C PHE A 144 2.57 6.76 17.90
N ALA A 145 3.36 5.86 17.31
CA ALA A 145 3.91 4.72 18.02
C ALA A 145 4.87 5.14 19.15
N GLU A 146 5.64 6.21 18.94
CA GLU A 146 6.57 6.78 19.95
C GLU A 146 5.85 7.59 21.03
N SER A 147 4.76 8.29 20.70
CA SER A 147 3.98 9.08 21.67
C SER A 147 3.11 8.24 22.61
N GLY A 148 2.95 6.94 22.34
CA GLY A 148 2.09 6.06 23.12
C GLY A 148 0.59 6.28 22.89
N GLU A 149 0.23 7.00 21.83
CA GLU A 149 -1.15 7.17 21.40
C GLU A 149 -1.73 5.85 20.87
N GLY A 150 -3.08 5.77 20.86
CA GLY A 150 -3.75 4.54 20.44
C GLY A 150 -3.61 4.20 18.96
N LEU A 151 -3.91 2.95 18.61
CA LEU A 151 -3.81 2.43 17.26
C LEU A 151 -4.68 3.20 16.25
N ALA A 152 -5.96 3.45 16.58
CA ALA A 152 -6.89 4.11 15.66
C ALA A 152 -6.45 5.55 15.28
N PRO A 153 -6.06 6.44 16.21
CA PRO A 153 -5.48 7.74 15.85
C PRO A 153 -4.24 7.62 14.96
N ALA A 154 -3.36 6.64 15.25
CA ALA A 154 -2.15 6.42 14.46
C ALA A 154 -2.45 6.04 13.01
N LEU A 155 -3.43 5.17 12.80
CA LEU A 155 -3.84 4.72 11.46
C LEU A 155 -4.50 5.85 10.66
N ARG A 156 -5.37 6.66 11.32
CA ARG A 156 -5.95 7.85 10.67
C ARG A 156 -4.89 8.85 10.24
N ALA A 157 -3.94 9.15 11.13
CA ALA A 157 -2.85 10.07 10.82
C ALA A 157 -1.97 9.55 9.67
N SER A 158 -1.69 8.25 9.66
CA SER A 158 -0.95 7.58 8.59
C SER A 158 -1.69 7.68 7.25
N ALA A 159 -2.99 7.37 7.22
CA ALA A 159 -3.81 7.45 6.01
C ALA A 159 -3.94 8.89 5.49
N GLU A 160 -4.10 9.88 6.39
CA GLU A 160 -4.16 11.29 5.99
C GLU A 160 -2.81 11.80 5.46
N ALA A 161 -1.70 11.40 6.07
CA ALA A 161 -0.36 11.72 5.57
C ALA A 161 -0.12 11.10 4.18
N ALA A 162 -0.59 9.84 3.96
CA ALA A 162 -0.57 9.22 2.63
C ALA A 162 -1.39 10.02 1.61
N ARG A 163 -2.58 10.51 2.01
CA ARG A 163 -3.43 11.35 1.14
C ARG A 163 -2.74 12.63 0.74
N GLN A 164 -2.11 13.31 1.69
CA GLN A 164 -1.36 14.53 1.41
C GLN A 164 -0.17 14.26 0.48
N GLY A 165 0.59 13.19 0.74
CA GLY A 165 1.69 12.77 -0.12
C GLY A 165 1.25 12.43 -1.54
N MET A 166 0.13 11.71 -1.69
CA MET A 166 -0.49 11.44 -2.98
C MET A 166 -0.82 12.73 -3.74
N LEU A 167 -1.49 13.70 -3.09
CA LEU A 167 -1.82 14.99 -3.70
C LEU A 167 -0.58 15.82 -4.05
N ALA A 168 0.46 15.74 -3.22
CA ALA A 168 1.71 16.43 -3.47
C ALA A 168 2.44 15.93 -4.73
N THR A 169 2.07 14.77 -5.29
CA THR A 169 2.63 14.29 -6.57
C THR A 169 2.17 15.10 -7.77
N ILE A 170 1.05 15.83 -7.67
CA ILE A 170 0.45 16.56 -8.81
C ILE A 170 1.45 17.54 -9.46
N PRO A 171 2.10 18.47 -8.74
CA PRO A 171 3.03 19.43 -9.35
C PRO A 171 4.39 18.83 -9.72
N LEU A 172 4.71 17.58 -9.29
CA LEU A 172 6.03 17.00 -9.52
C LEU A 172 6.21 16.57 -10.97
N VAL A 173 7.44 16.71 -11.46
CA VAL A 173 7.91 16.08 -12.69
C VAL A 173 8.39 14.67 -12.35
N ALA A 174 7.87 13.66 -13.02
CA ALA A 174 8.20 12.27 -12.76
C ALA A 174 9.66 11.96 -13.14
N ARG A 175 10.34 11.25 -12.25
CA ARG A 175 11.75 10.82 -12.43
C ARG A 175 11.89 9.31 -12.50
N LYS A 176 10.80 8.58 -12.27
CA LYS A 176 10.75 7.11 -12.28
C LYS A 176 9.53 6.60 -13.05
N GLY A 177 9.62 5.33 -13.43
CA GLY A 177 8.53 4.65 -14.14
C GLY A 177 8.28 5.23 -15.54
N ARG A 178 7.14 4.85 -16.14
CA ARG A 178 6.75 5.31 -17.49
C ARG A 178 6.52 6.82 -17.56
N ALA A 179 5.96 7.41 -16.50
CA ALA A 179 5.71 8.84 -16.41
C ALA A 179 6.99 9.69 -16.65
N SER A 180 8.17 9.16 -16.30
CA SER A 180 9.44 9.87 -16.49
C SER A 180 9.79 10.13 -17.97
N TYR A 181 9.26 9.33 -18.90
CA TYR A 181 9.45 9.56 -20.32
C TYR A 181 8.74 10.80 -20.85
N LEU A 182 7.76 11.32 -20.10
CA LEU A 182 7.03 12.54 -20.47
C LEU A 182 7.77 13.82 -20.07
N GLY A 183 8.77 13.73 -19.17
CA GLY A 183 9.46 14.89 -18.60
C GLY A 183 8.46 15.87 -17.97
N GLU A 184 8.57 17.16 -18.30
CA GLU A 184 7.71 18.24 -17.77
C GLU A 184 6.21 18.00 -18.01
N ARG A 185 5.84 17.27 -19.03
CA ARG A 185 4.43 16.94 -19.31
C ARG A 185 3.80 16.02 -18.26
N SER A 186 4.60 15.39 -17.41
CA SER A 186 4.10 14.60 -16.29
C SER A 186 3.60 15.46 -15.12
N ALA A 187 3.99 16.73 -15.05
CA ALA A 187 3.49 17.66 -14.05
C ALA A 187 2.02 18.01 -14.30
N GLY A 188 1.28 18.31 -13.23
CA GLY A 188 -0.15 18.58 -13.28
C GLY A 188 -1.04 17.35 -13.15
N HIS A 189 -0.46 16.15 -13.12
CA HIS A 189 -1.19 14.87 -13.00
C HIS A 189 -0.82 14.16 -11.70
N GLN A 190 -1.80 13.52 -11.06
CA GLN A 190 -1.59 12.73 -9.84
C GLN A 190 -0.97 11.37 -10.19
N ASP A 191 -0.05 10.87 -9.35
CA ASP A 191 0.58 9.56 -9.56
C ASP A 191 -0.38 8.41 -9.24
N PRO A 192 -0.60 7.45 -10.17
CA PRO A 192 -1.49 6.30 -9.92
C PRO A 192 -0.95 5.36 -8.83
N GLY A 193 0.37 5.21 -8.71
CA GLY A 193 1.00 4.39 -7.66
C GLY A 193 0.85 5.00 -6.26
N ALA A 194 1.01 6.32 -6.13
CA ALA A 194 0.73 7.02 -4.88
C ALA A 194 -0.76 6.92 -4.51
N THR A 195 -1.64 6.99 -5.50
CA THR A 195 -3.09 6.89 -5.31
C THR A 195 -3.48 5.50 -4.79
N SER A 196 -3.04 4.44 -5.44
CA SER A 196 -3.32 3.07 -4.98
C SER A 196 -2.71 2.78 -3.61
N SER A 197 -1.52 3.31 -3.31
CA SER A 197 -0.90 3.17 -1.98
C SER A 197 -1.71 3.87 -0.88
N TYR A 198 -2.18 5.09 -1.13
CA TYR A 198 -3.11 5.76 -0.22
C TYR A 198 -4.39 4.94 0.01
N LEU A 199 -5.00 4.40 -1.06
CA LEU A 199 -6.22 3.60 -0.96
C LEU A 199 -6.04 2.37 -0.06
N LEU A 200 -4.90 1.67 -0.14
CA LEU A 200 -4.62 0.54 0.73
C LEU A 200 -4.45 0.93 2.21
N LEU A 201 -3.76 2.05 2.47
CA LEU A 201 -3.56 2.56 3.84
C LEU A 201 -4.87 3.13 4.42
N LYS A 202 -5.67 3.80 3.61
CA LYS A 202 -7.02 4.23 4.01
C LYS A 202 -7.90 3.04 4.36
N ALA A 203 -7.90 1.99 3.54
CA ALA A 203 -8.64 0.76 3.84
C ALA A 203 -8.18 0.11 5.15
N ALA A 204 -6.89 0.21 5.52
CA ALA A 204 -6.40 -0.25 6.82
C ALA A 204 -7.00 0.56 7.97
N ALA A 205 -6.96 1.90 7.87
CA ALA A 205 -7.54 2.78 8.87
C ALA A 205 -9.04 2.51 9.06
N ASP A 206 -9.79 2.50 7.96
CA ASP A 206 -11.25 2.29 7.99
C ASP A 206 -11.64 0.91 8.58
N THR A 207 -10.88 -0.14 8.22
CA THR A 207 -11.16 -1.51 8.70
C THR A 207 -10.89 -1.65 10.19
N TRP A 208 -9.75 -1.15 10.64
CA TRP A 208 -9.25 -1.42 11.99
C TRP A 208 -9.82 -0.46 13.03
N GLU A 209 -10.41 0.67 12.62
CA GLU A 209 -11.23 1.51 13.49
C GLU A 209 -12.56 0.84 13.83
N SER A 210 -13.21 0.22 12.83
CA SER A 210 -14.49 -0.45 13.02
C SER A 210 -14.40 -1.68 13.94
N SER A 211 -13.24 -2.28 14.08
CA SER A 211 -12.98 -3.41 14.99
C SER A 211 -12.82 -2.95 16.45
N SER A 212 -12.92 -1.63 16.70
CA SER A 212 -12.66 -1.01 18.01
C SER A 212 -13.93 -0.74 18.83
N ASP A 213 -15.09 -0.87 18.22
CA ASP A 213 -16.42 -0.71 18.81
C ASP A 213 -17.07 -2.07 19.11
#